data_a289dc1f56476e0ec07d49ccbda85b02
#
_entry.id   a289dc1f56476e0ec07d49ccbda85b02
#
_cell.length_a   1.000
_cell.length_b   1.000
_cell.length_c   1.000
_cell.angle_alpha   90.00
_cell.angle_beta   90.00
_cell.angle_gamma   90.00
#
_symmetry.space_group_name_H-M   'P 1'
#
loop_
_entity.id
_entity.type
_entity.pdbx_description
1 polymer ?
#
loop_
_entity_poly.entity_id
_entity_poly.type
_entity_poly.pdbx_seq_one_letter_code
_entity_poly.pdbx_strand_id
1 'polypeptide(L)'
;CDMGVDVIVGGHPHVVQPVDLLQSGTDTEHKTIVLYSMGNAVSNQRKEEMQQSEPTGHTEDGVLFCVTFAKYSDGSVCVDSAELIPTWVNMHANSGSTEYNILPLEEATAAQWQAQFGLTDTQLANAKASFDRTQALVLPGMEKVQNYLTQQKQPQENLPLGNAA
;
A
#
# COMPACT_ATOMS: atom_id res chain seq x y z
N CYS A 1 17.77 1.84 4.86
CA CYS A 1 17.98 3.28 4.67
C CYS A 1 19.43 3.64 4.42
N ASP A 2 20.35 3.30 5.32
CA ASP A 2 21.77 3.72 5.28
C ASP A 2 22.56 3.23 4.05
N MET A 3 21.99 2.33 3.29
CA MET A 3 22.55 1.81 2.03
C MET A 3 21.96 2.50 0.79
N GLY A 4 21.18 3.56 0.94
CA GLY A 4 20.58 4.30 -0.17
C GLY A 4 19.42 3.58 -0.87
N VAL A 5 18.68 2.72 -0.15
CA VAL A 5 17.48 2.07 -0.70
C VAL A 5 16.30 3.01 -0.56
N ASP A 6 15.60 3.32 -1.66
CA ASP A 6 14.46 4.25 -1.67
C ASP A 6 13.15 3.60 -1.24
N VAL A 7 12.94 2.33 -1.62
CA VAL A 7 11.68 1.61 -1.37
C VAL A 7 11.96 0.17 -0.96
N ILE A 8 11.30 -0.30 0.09
CA ILE A 8 11.29 -1.69 0.54
C ILE A 8 9.85 -2.20 0.55
N VAL A 9 9.60 -3.30 -0.16
CA VAL A 9 8.32 -4.00 -0.13
C VAL A 9 8.54 -5.38 0.49
N GLY A 10 7.94 -5.57 1.65
CA GLY A 10 8.03 -6.81 2.41
C GLY A 10 6.87 -7.77 2.13
N GLY A 11 7.05 -8.99 2.57
CA GLY A 11 6.07 -10.08 2.53
C GLY A 11 6.40 -11.10 3.61
N HIS A 12 5.81 -12.26 3.59
CA HIS A 12 6.01 -13.40 4.46
C HIS A 12 4.93 -13.65 5.53
N PRO A 13 4.44 -12.68 6.32
CA PRO A 13 3.44 -12.97 7.35
C PRO A 13 2.04 -13.25 6.79
N HIS A 14 1.83 -13.17 5.48
CA HIS A 14 0.54 -13.42 4.82
C HIS A 14 -0.61 -12.48 5.25
N VAL A 15 -0.30 -11.40 5.93
CA VAL A 15 -1.24 -10.35 6.33
C VAL A 15 -0.64 -9.00 5.97
N VAL A 16 -1.51 -8.02 5.69
CA VAL A 16 -1.06 -6.65 5.44
C VAL A 16 -0.44 -6.09 6.72
N GLN A 17 0.69 -5.42 6.58
CA GLN A 17 1.36 -4.70 7.66
C GLN A 17 1.49 -3.21 7.31
N PRO A 18 1.79 -2.33 8.29
CA PRO A 18 1.84 -0.90 8.07
C PRO A 18 2.82 -0.46 6.97
N VAL A 19 2.58 0.72 6.45
CA VAL A 19 3.57 1.51 5.71
C VAL A 19 4.30 2.41 6.70
N ASP A 20 5.59 2.66 6.48
CA ASP A 20 6.36 3.63 7.24
C ASP A 20 7.37 4.37 6.34
N LEU A 21 7.92 5.45 6.88
CA LEU A 21 8.96 6.25 6.27
C LEU A 21 10.15 6.31 7.21
N LEU A 22 11.19 5.55 6.89
CA LEU A 22 12.37 5.41 7.74
C LEU A 22 13.44 6.45 7.35
N GLN A 23 13.99 7.11 8.36
CA GLN A 23 15.09 8.05 8.21
C GLN A 23 16.43 7.30 8.19
N SER A 24 17.32 7.63 7.23
CA SER A 24 18.71 7.17 7.29
C SER A 24 19.45 7.74 8.51
N GLY A 25 20.24 6.90 9.15
CA GLY A 25 21.12 7.31 10.24
C GLY A 25 22.41 7.98 9.77
N THR A 26 22.76 7.80 8.50
CA THR A 26 24.01 8.31 7.89
C THR A 26 23.78 9.47 6.93
N ASP A 27 22.57 9.60 6.40
CA ASP A 27 22.16 10.68 5.49
C ASP A 27 20.80 11.23 5.94
N THR A 28 20.79 12.42 6.52
CA THR A 28 19.57 13.05 7.07
C THR A 28 18.58 13.48 6.00
N GLU A 29 18.99 13.61 4.75
CA GLU A 29 18.11 13.95 3.63
C GLU A 29 17.47 12.70 3.01
N HIS A 30 18.07 11.52 3.20
CA HIS A 30 17.56 10.27 2.63
C HIS A 30 16.55 9.57 3.54
N LYS A 31 15.41 9.21 2.95
CA LYS A 31 14.38 8.40 3.61
C LYS A 31 13.97 7.22 2.73
N THR A 32 13.67 6.11 3.37
CA THR A 32 13.20 4.88 2.72
C THR A 32 11.72 4.69 3.00
N ILE A 33 10.93 4.51 1.95
CA ILE A 33 9.53 4.11 2.06
C ILE A 33 9.49 2.60 2.29
N VAL A 34 8.81 2.15 3.34
CA VAL A 34 8.71 0.73 3.70
C VAL A 34 7.26 0.30 3.79
N LEU A 35 6.86 -0.67 2.99
CA LEU A 35 5.67 -1.49 3.23
C LEU A 35 6.14 -2.79 3.88
N TYR A 36 5.86 -2.99 5.17
CA TYR A 36 6.39 -4.14 5.91
C TYR A 36 5.84 -5.47 5.40
N SER A 37 4.58 -5.52 4.98
CA SER A 37 4.01 -6.65 4.24
C SER A 37 2.83 -6.23 3.39
N MET A 38 2.83 -6.69 2.13
CA MET A 38 1.73 -6.46 1.20
C MET A 38 0.53 -7.41 1.41
N GLY A 39 0.61 -8.34 2.36
CA GLY A 39 -0.39 -9.38 2.52
C GLY A 39 -0.31 -10.42 1.41
N ASN A 40 -1.44 -11.04 1.11
CA ASN A 40 -1.55 -12.04 0.05
C ASN A 40 -2.05 -11.41 -1.26
N ALA A 41 -1.25 -11.47 -2.31
CA ALA A 41 -1.68 -11.04 -3.65
C ALA A 41 -2.69 -12.04 -4.26
N VAL A 42 -2.41 -13.34 -4.10
CA VAL A 42 -3.29 -14.46 -4.52
C VAL A 42 -3.18 -15.54 -3.47
N SER A 43 -4.28 -15.87 -2.79
CA SER A 43 -4.26 -16.91 -1.76
C SER A 43 -5.66 -17.49 -1.52
N ASN A 44 -5.70 -18.76 -1.15
CA ASN A 44 -6.89 -19.40 -0.60
C ASN A 44 -6.88 -19.48 0.93
N GLN A 45 -5.90 -18.86 1.58
CA GLN A 45 -5.87 -18.77 3.04
C GLN A 45 -7.06 -17.93 3.52
N ARG A 46 -7.70 -18.43 4.58
CA ARG A 46 -8.87 -17.80 5.18
C ARG A 46 -8.63 -17.60 6.67
N LYS A 47 -9.12 -16.48 7.18
CA LYS A 47 -9.02 -16.15 8.61
C LYS A 47 -9.48 -17.30 9.50
N GLU A 48 -10.60 -17.94 9.14
CA GLU A 48 -11.19 -19.03 9.91
C GLU A 48 -10.29 -20.28 9.98
N GLU A 49 -9.52 -20.51 8.93
CA GLU A 49 -8.60 -21.65 8.84
C GLU A 49 -7.24 -21.32 9.47
N MET A 50 -6.86 -20.06 9.49
CA MET A 50 -5.56 -19.58 9.96
C MET A 50 -5.54 -19.11 11.41
N GLN A 51 -6.65 -19.19 12.14
CA GLN A 51 -6.80 -18.66 13.51
C GLN A 51 -5.74 -19.12 14.51
N GLN A 52 -5.14 -20.31 14.32
CA GLN A 52 -4.09 -20.82 15.20
C GLN A 52 -2.73 -20.19 14.93
N SER A 53 -2.42 -19.88 13.66
CA SER A 53 -1.14 -19.32 13.22
C SER A 53 -1.19 -17.80 13.11
N GLU A 54 -2.35 -17.26 12.68
CA GLU A 54 -2.58 -15.83 12.46
C GLU A 54 -3.89 -15.37 13.14
N PRO A 55 -3.98 -15.41 14.46
CA PRO A 55 -5.25 -15.24 15.18
C PRO A 55 -5.86 -13.84 15.03
N THR A 56 -5.08 -12.82 14.69
CA THR A 56 -5.52 -11.43 14.50
C THR A 56 -5.48 -10.97 13.05
N GLY A 57 -4.88 -11.79 12.16
CA GLY A 57 -4.63 -11.43 10.77
C GLY A 57 -5.75 -11.84 9.83
N HIS A 58 -6.06 -10.98 8.88
CA HIS A 58 -6.95 -11.26 7.77
C HIS A 58 -6.14 -11.63 6.54
N THR A 59 -5.99 -12.93 6.30
CA THR A 59 -5.15 -13.48 5.22
C THR A 59 -5.79 -13.34 3.83
N GLU A 60 -7.04 -12.95 3.75
CA GLU A 60 -7.75 -12.59 2.52
C GLU A 60 -7.50 -11.14 2.06
N ASP A 61 -6.88 -10.32 2.90
CA ASP A 61 -6.54 -8.93 2.58
C ASP A 61 -5.15 -8.84 1.95
N GLY A 62 -5.02 -7.91 1.01
CA GLY A 62 -3.77 -7.57 0.37
C GLY A 62 -3.75 -6.11 -0.06
N VAL A 63 -2.64 -5.70 -0.67
CA VAL A 63 -2.50 -4.37 -1.26
C VAL A 63 -1.73 -4.43 -2.57
N LEU A 64 -2.11 -3.55 -3.50
CA LEU A 64 -1.28 -3.16 -4.63
C LEU A 64 -0.53 -1.88 -4.22
N PHE A 65 0.79 -1.93 -4.26
CA PHE A 65 1.63 -0.78 -3.96
C PHE A 65 2.26 -0.28 -5.25
N CYS A 66 1.79 0.87 -5.74
CA CYS A 66 2.21 1.48 -6.99
C CYS A 66 3.22 2.59 -6.68
N VAL A 67 4.43 2.49 -7.22
CA VAL A 67 5.48 3.49 -7.04
C VAL A 67 5.95 3.97 -8.41
N THR A 68 5.96 5.29 -8.60
CA THR A 68 6.50 5.93 -9.79
C THR A 68 7.88 6.52 -9.48
N PHE A 69 8.85 6.22 -10.33
CA PHE A 69 10.18 6.80 -10.27
C PHE A 69 10.36 7.83 -11.39
N ALA A 70 10.88 9.01 -11.05
CA ALA A 70 11.31 10.02 -12.00
C ALA A 70 12.82 9.93 -12.20
N LYS A 71 13.28 10.01 -13.46
CA LYS A 71 14.70 10.12 -13.83
C LYS A 71 14.95 11.50 -14.44
N TYR A 72 15.91 12.22 -13.93
CA TYR A 72 16.27 13.57 -14.37
C TYR A 72 17.44 13.56 -15.34
N SER A 73 17.65 14.69 -16.03
CA SER A 73 18.69 14.87 -17.06
C SER A 73 20.11 14.79 -16.51
N ASP A 74 20.32 15.04 -15.23
CA ASP A 74 21.60 14.89 -14.53
C ASP A 74 21.91 13.44 -14.15
N GLY A 75 20.97 12.51 -14.43
CA GLY A 75 21.09 11.09 -14.14
C GLY A 75 20.52 10.68 -12.77
N SER A 76 20.11 11.64 -11.94
CA SER A 76 19.46 11.31 -10.66
C SER A 76 18.10 10.62 -10.86
N VAL A 77 17.73 9.78 -9.89
CA VAL A 77 16.45 9.08 -9.83
C VAL A 77 15.85 9.31 -8.45
N CYS A 78 14.56 9.60 -8.39
CA CYS A 78 13.83 9.70 -7.14
C CYS A 78 12.43 9.08 -7.24
N VAL A 79 11.81 8.81 -6.10
CA VAL A 79 10.40 8.43 -6.04
C VAL A 79 9.56 9.68 -6.30
N ASP A 80 8.74 9.64 -7.35
CA ASP A 80 7.86 10.74 -7.73
C ASP A 80 6.49 10.63 -7.07
N SER A 81 5.91 9.42 -7.04
CA SER A 81 4.65 9.14 -6.35
C SER A 81 4.63 7.73 -5.78
N ALA A 82 3.81 7.54 -4.76
CA ALA A 82 3.50 6.25 -4.18
C ALA A 82 2.00 6.20 -3.86
N GLU A 83 1.33 5.14 -4.30
CA GLU A 83 -0.10 4.91 -4.09
C GLU A 83 -0.31 3.49 -3.59
N LEU A 84 -1.38 3.30 -2.81
CA LEU A 84 -1.72 2.01 -2.28
C LEU A 84 -3.22 1.75 -2.48
N ILE A 85 -3.53 0.62 -3.13
CA ILE A 85 -4.88 0.16 -3.37
C ILE A 85 -5.11 -1.11 -2.56
N PRO A 86 -6.00 -1.12 -1.56
CA PRO A 86 -6.40 -2.34 -0.87
C PRO A 86 -6.97 -3.36 -1.84
N THR A 87 -6.70 -4.63 -1.60
CA THR A 87 -7.29 -5.74 -2.35
C THR A 87 -7.93 -6.73 -1.39
N TRP A 88 -8.97 -7.41 -1.87
CA TRP A 88 -9.63 -8.45 -1.12
C TRP A 88 -9.87 -9.69 -2.00
N VAL A 89 -9.58 -10.86 -1.44
CA VAL A 89 -9.81 -12.14 -2.12
C VAL A 89 -11.25 -12.60 -1.85
N ASN A 90 -12.12 -12.43 -2.83
CA ASN A 90 -13.48 -12.93 -2.81
C ASN A 90 -13.52 -14.41 -3.23
N MET A 91 -13.73 -15.29 -2.25
CA MET A 91 -13.98 -16.69 -2.51
C MET A 91 -15.49 -16.94 -2.64
N HIS A 92 -15.91 -17.56 -3.72
CA HIS A 92 -17.32 -17.87 -3.94
C HIS A 92 -17.50 -19.17 -4.73
N ALA A 93 -18.68 -19.78 -4.59
CA ALA A 93 -19.06 -20.94 -5.38
C ALA A 93 -19.59 -20.52 -6.75
N ASN A 94 -19.12 -21.17 -7.81
CA ASN A 94 -19.61 -20.99 -9.16
C ASN A 94 -19.78 -22.37 -9.84
N SER A 95 -21.02 -22.72 -10.18
CA SER A 95 -21.36 -23.94 -10.97
C SER A 95 -20.69 -25.23 -10.49
N GLY A 96 -20.54 -25.40 -9.16
CA GLY A 96 -19.93 -26.58 -8.54
C GLY A 96 -18.41 -26.51 -8.34
N SER A 97 -17.78 -25.41 -8.68
CA SER A 97 -16.38 -25.09 -8.37
C SER A 97 -16.27 -23.92 -7.38
N THR A 98 -15.11 -23.80 -6.74
CA THR A 98 -14.76 -22.62 -5.93
C THR A 98 -13.89 -21.69 -6.77
N GLU A 99 -14.29 -20.43 -6.85
CA GLU A 99 -13.55 -19.38 -7.53
C GLU A 99 -13.01 -18.37 -6.53
N TYR A 100 -11.84 -17.80 -6.88
CA TYR A 100 -11.13 -16.80 -6.10
C TYR A 100 -10.89 -15.58 -6.98
N ASN A 101 -11.55 -14.48 -6.68
CA ASN A 101 -11.38 -13.23 -7.41
C ASN A 101 -10.69 -12.20 -6.52
N ILE A 102 -9.62 -11.60 -7.02
CA ILE A 102 -8.92 -10.53 -6.31
C ILE A 102 -9.56 -9.21 -6.74
N LEU A 103 -10.20 -8.53 -5.80
CA LEU A 103 -10.92 -7.30 -6.04
C LEU A 103 -10.09 -6.11 -5.59
N PRO A 104 -9.69 -5.20 -6.50
CA PRO A 104 -9.12 -3.91 -6.10
C PRO A 104 -10.24 -3.04 -5.52
N LEU A 105 -10.00 -2.53 -4.30
CA LEU A 105 -10.98 -1.76 -3.54
C LEU A 105 -10.55 -0.28 -3.53
N GLU A 106 -11.01 0.47 -4.52
CA GLU A 106 -10.74 1.91 -4.62
C GLU A 106 -11.77 2.71 -3.81
N GLU A 107 -11.31 3.72 -3.07
CA GLU A 107 -12.12 4.49 -2.12
C GLU A 107 -13.36 5.14 -2.76
N ALA A 108 -13.21 5.71 -3.95
CA ALA A 108 -14.29 6.42 -4.65
C ALA A 108 -15.46 5.52 -5.08
N THR A 109 -15.35 4.21 -4.96
CA THR A 109 -16.23 3.25 -5.64
C THR A 109 -16.91 2.23 -4.73
N ALA A 110 -16.86 2.40 -3.41
CA ALA A 110 -17.49 1.44 -2.48
C ALA A 110 -18.96 1.13 -2.82
N ALA A 111 -19.75 2.13 -3.22
CA ALA A 111 -21.13 1.94 -3.67
C ALA A 111 -21.23 1.29 -5.07
N GLN A 112 -20.15 1.31 -5.84
CA GLN A 112 -20.10 0.76 -7.20
C GLN A 112 -19.55 -0.67 -7.23
N TRP A 113 -18.83 -1.12 -6.20
CA TRP A 113 -18.24 -2.46 -6.15
C TRP A 113 -19.25 -3.57 -6.37
N GLN A 114 -20.46 -3.43 -5.81
CA GLN A 114 -21.51 -4.43 -6.00
C GLN A 114 -21.86 -4.62 -7.48
N ALA A 115 -22.05 -3.52 -8.21
CA ALA A 115 -22.37 -3.57 -9.63
C ALA A 115 -21.14 -3.97 -10.49
N GLN A 116 -19.98 -3.45 -10.15
CA GLN A 116 -18.74 -3.69 -10.89
C GLN A 116 -18.30 -5.15 -10.81
N PHE A 117 -18.40 -5.76 -9.63
CA PHE A 117 -17.90 -7.11 -9.37
C PHE A 117 -19.01 -8.15 -9.20
N GLY A 118 -20.28 -7.77 -9.34
CA GLY A 118 -21.42 -8.68 -9.20
C GLY A 118 -21.57 -9.25 -7.78
N LEU A 119 -21.26 -8.45 -6.74
CA LEU A 119 -21.23 -8.93 -5.36
C LEU A 119 -22.64 -9.08 -4.77
N THR A 120 -22.84 -10.14 -3.98
CA THR A 120 -23.97 -10.23 -3.06
C THR A 120 -23.81 -9.22 -1.91
N ASP A 121 -24.90 -8.94 -1.18
CA ASP A 121 -24.86 -8.02 -0.03
C ASP A 121 -23.83 -8.46 1.04
N THR A 122 -23.71 -9.76 1.28
CA THR A 122 -22.72 -10.32 2.20
C THR A 122 -21.28 -10.10 1.70
N GLN A 123 -21.03 -10.35 0.42
CA GLN A 123 -19.71 -10.12 -0.17
C GLN A 123 -19.35 -8.64 -0.18
N LEU A 124 -20.30 -7.76 -0.46
CA LEU A 124 -20.10 -6.31 -0.37
C LEU A 124 -19.74 -5.87 1.06
N ALA A 125 -20.45 -6.39 2.08
CA ALA A 125 -20.13 -6.11 3.47
C ALA A 125 -18.72 -6.58 3.86
N ASN A 126 -18.30 -7.76 3.39
CA ASN A 126 -16.94 -8.27 3.62
C ASN A 126 -15.89 -7.44 2.89
N ALA A 127 -16.10 -7.06 1.64
CA ALA A 127 -15.21 -6.19 0.88
C ALA A 127 -15.03 -4.84 1.58
N LYS A 128 -16.15 -4.25 2.06
CA LYS A 128 -16.10 -2.99 2.81
C LYS A 128 -15.32 -3.14 4.12
N ALA A 129 -15.55 -4.20 4.88
CA ALA A 129 -14.81 -4.46 6.11
C ALA A 129 -13.31 -4.66 5.85
N SER A 130 -12.94 -5.32 4.73
CA SER A 130 -11.56 -5.46 4.28
C SER A 130 -10.93 -4.11 3.97
N PHE A 131 -11.62 -3.28 3.19
CA PHE A 131 -11.19 -1.93 2.86
C PHE A 131 -10.96 -1.08 4.12
N ASP A 132 -11.98 -0.99 4.99
CA ASP A 132 -11.93 -0.13 6.19
C ASP A 132 -10.75 -0.51 7.10
N ARG A 133 -10.51 -1.80 7.38
CA ARG A 133 -9.40 -2.23 8.23
C ARG A 133 -8.03 -2.08 7.58
N THR A 134 -7.92 -2.32 6.26
CA THR A 134 -6.67 -2.14 5.53
C THR A 134 -6.30 -0.65 5.47
N GLN A 135 -7.26 0.21 5.15
CA GLN A 135 -7.06 1.66 5.17
C GLN A 135 -6.63 2.16 6.56
N ALA A 136 -7.31 1.74 7.62
CA ALA A 136 -6.93 2.14 8.98
C ALA A 136 -5.49 1.75 9.34
N LEU A 137 -4.99 0.65 8.78
CA LEU A 137 -3.65 0.15 9.03
C LEU A 137 -2.57 0.91 8.24
N VAL A 138 -2.83 1.21 6.96
CA VAL A 138 -1.80 1.74 6.04
C VAL A 138 -1.82 3.26 5.92
N LEU A 139 -2.97 3.91 6.12
CA LEU A 139 -3.16 5.34 5.90
C LEU A 139 -2.19 6.22 6.72
N PRO A 140 -1.95 5.97 8.02
CA PRO A 140 -1.03 6.81 8.80
C PRO A 140 0.40 6.83 8.24
N GLY A 141 0.86 5.71 7.68
CA GLY A 141 2.16 5.63 7.01
C GLY A 141 2.17 6.30 5.64
N MET A 142 1.10 6.08 4.86
CA MET A 142 0.95 6.72 3.55
C MET A 142 0.87 8.24 3.64
N GLU A 143 0.25 8.80 4.67
CA GLU A 143 0.24 10.25 4.92
C GLU A 143 1.67 10.80 5.15
N LYS A 144 2.50 10.09 5.91
CA LYS A 144 3.92 10.48 6.09
C LYS A 144 4.66 10.46 4.75
N VAL A 145 4.43 9.41 3.93
CA VAL A 145 5.04 9.28 2.60
C VAL A 145 4.60 10.41 1.68
N GLN A 146 3.30 10.71 1.60
CA GLN A 146 2.78 11.79 0.76
C GLN A 146 3.33 13.16 1.17
N ASN A 147 3.41 13.44 2.46
CA ASN A 147 3.99 14.67 2.98
C ASN A 147 5.47 14.79 2.61
N TYR A 148 6.24 13.71 2.72
CA TYR A 148 7.64 13.68 2.32
C TYR A 148 7.81 13.94 0.82
N LEU A 149 7.08 13.21 -0.04
CA LEU A 149 7.16 13.37 -1.49
C LEU A 149 6.72 14.76 -1.95
N THR A 150 5.73 15.36 -1.28
CA THR A 150 5.30 16.74 -1.57
C THR A 150 6.40 17.76 -1.23
N GLN A 151 7.11 17.57 -0.12
CA GLN A 151 8.21 18.44 0.27
C GLN A 151 9.40 18.33 -0.71
N GLN A 152 9.67 17.14 -1.24
CA GLN A 152 10.71 16.93 -2.24
C GLN A 152 10.41 17.66 -3.57
N LYS A 153 9.13 17.82 -3.93
CA LYS A 153 8.70 18.49 -5.16
C LYS A 153 8.66 20.02 -5.06
N GLN A 154 8.72 20.59 -3.85
CA GLN A 154 8.75 22.05 -3.72
C GLN A 154 10.10 22.55 -4.22
N PRO A 155 10.13 23.50 -5.21
CA PRO A 155 11.38 24.12 -5.62
C PRO A 155 12.05 24.74 -4.40
N GLN A 156 13.37 24.62 -4.29
CA GLN A 156 14.14 25.36 -3.29
C GLN A 156 14.17 26.86 -3.68
N GLU A 157 13.02 27.50 -3.69
CA GLU A 157 12.86 28.93 -4.09
C GLU A 157 13.39 29.91 -3.04
N ASN A 158 14.04 29.47 -1.97
CA ASN A 158 14.53 30.33 -0.90
C ASN A 158 16.00 30.14 -0.54
N LEU A 159 16.88 29.92 -1.51
CA LEU A 159 18.28 30.27 -1.29
C LEU A 159 18.43 31.78 -1.55
N PRO A 160 18.74 32.61 -0.54
CA PRO A 160 19.06 34.01 -0.79
C PRO A 160 20.29 34.03 -1.72
N LEU A 161 20.15 34.68 -2.88
CA LEU A 161 21.27 34.99 -3.76
C LEU A 161 22.33 35.68 -2.88
N GLY A 162 23.40 34.93 -2.56
CA GLY A 162 24.52 35.48 -1.83
C GLY A 162 25.03 36.68 -2.60
N ASN A 163 25.02 37.85 -1.96
CA ASN A 163 25.67 39.05 -2.48
C ASN A 163 27.11 38.69 -2.80
N ALA A 164 27.43 38.57 -4.08
CA ALA A 164 28.81 38.61 -4.54
C ALA A 164 29.35 40.02 -4.27
N ALA A 165 30.29 40.11 -3.34
CA ALA A 165 31.12 41.29 -3.10
C ALA A 165 32.40 41.16 -3.95
#